data_7e1910f3f7af364718387726d50bcd1d
#
_entry.id   7e1910f3f7af364718387726d50bcd1d
#
_cell.length_a   1.000
_cell.length_b   1.000
_cell.length_c   1.000
_cell.angle_alpha   90.00
_cell.angle_beta   90.00
_cell.angle_gamma   90.00
#
_symmetry.space_group_name_H-M   'P 1'
#
loop_
_entity.id
_entity.type
_entity.pdbx_description
1 polymer ?
#
loop_
_entity_poly.entity_id
_entity_poly.type
_entity_poly.pdbx_seq_one_letter_code
_entity_poly.pdbx_strand_id
1 'polypeptide(L)'
;RETRWADTHRSPSYAPGLVHGCLQLHTSHDIFQQYVSVTFTTPGSPMATPVCTVIAGPNGAGKTTFALTYLVGVGQSRNFVNADLIAAGLSPLDPDREAVEAGRLFLREVRRFIANRDSFAFETTLSGRSYLRMIRDMVSAGWEVHLIYLWLPGVATCCERVAERVARGGHDIPAATIERRYFRSVRNLLKEYASTCTVTTCYDNSGTVASEIFTQHGKSRIIQDDARYQLLVEDISS
;
A
#
# COMPACT_ATOMS: atom_id res chain seq x y z
N ARG A 1 48.61 -15.36 -31.18
CA ARG A 1 48.41 -16.58 -30.37
C ARG A 1 47.03 -16.49 -29.77
N GLU A 2 46.11 -17.15 -30.43
CA GLU A 2 44.72 -17.40 -29.98
C GLU A 2 44.76 -18.50 -28.93
N THR A 3 43.97 -18.37 -27.86
CA THR A 3 43.60 -19.46 -27.02
C THR A 3 42.07 -19.49 -26.86
N ARG A 4 41.54 -20.50 -27.48
CA ARG A 4 40.15 -20.98 -27.52
C ARG A 4 39.74 -21.46 -26.12
N TRP A 5 38.55 -21.05 -25.63
CA TRP A 5 37.87 -21.69 -24.50
C TRP A 5 36.80 -22.63 -25.06
N ALA A 6 36.92 -23.90 -24.71
CA ALA A 6 36.01 -24.95 -25.10
C ALA A 6 34.92 -25.15 -24.04
N ASP A 7 33.69 -25.31 -24.53
CA ASP A 7 32.49 -25.71 -23.81
C ASP A 7 32.63 -27.07 -23.11
N THR A 8 32.14 -27.16 -21.85
CA THR A 8 31.68 -28.43 -21.27
C THR A 8 30.45 -28.19 -20.42
N HIS A 9 29.28 -28.25 -21.07
CA HIS A 9 28.00 -28.47 -20.39
C HIS A 9 27.86 -29.96 -20.06
N ARG A 10 27.76 -30.31 -18.79
CA ARG A 10 27.12 -31.53 -18.31
C ARG A 10 26.17 -31.21 -17.16
N SER A 11 24.89 -31.37 -17.45
CA SER A 11 23.81 -31.36 -16.46
C SER A 11 23.85 -32.66 -15.61
N PRO A 12 23.62 -32.57 -14.31
CA PRO A 12 23.33 -33.76 -13.52
C PRO A 12 21.84 -34.09 -13.58
N SER A 13 21.53 -35.32 -13.96
CA SER A 13 20.22 -35.95 -13.87
C SER A 13 19.83 -36.17 -12.41
N TYR A 14 18.70 -35.61 -11.98
CA TYR A 14 18.07 -35.92 -10.70
C TYR A 14 16.92 -36.90 -10.92
N ALA A 15 17.01 -38.03 -10.23
CA ALA A 15 15.95 -39.03 -10.09
C ALA A 15 14.88 -38.57 -9.09
N PRO A 16 13.58 -38.89 -9.27
CA PRO A 16 12.53 -38.48 -8.36
C PRO A 16 12.41 -39.42 -7.18
N GLY A 17 12.72 -38.91 -5.98
CA GLY A 17 12.39 -39.53 -4.71
C GLY A 17 11.11 -38.95 -4.14
N LEU A 18 10.08 -39.78 -3.98
CA LEU A 18 8.81 -39.44 -3.31
C LEU A 18 9.06 -39.09 -1.83
N VAL A 19 8.65 -37.89 -1.44
CA VAL A 19 8.30 -37.58 -0.05
C VAL A 19 6.94 -36.90 -0.06
N HIS A 20 5.92 -37.62 0.44
CA HIS A 20 4.60 -37.08 0.71
C HIS A 20 4.68 -36.14 1.91
N GLY A 21 4.63 -34.85 1.64
CA GLY A 21 4.37 -33.80 2.62
C GLY A 21 3.49 -32.78 1.93
N CYS A 22 2.17 -32.89 2.13
CA CYS A 22 1.19 -31.95 1.60
C CYS A 22 1.31 -30.62 2.35
N LEU A 23 2.25 -29.76 1.93
CA LEU A 23 2.19 -28.33 2.20
C LEU A 23 1.33 -27.73 1.08
N GLN A 24 0.08 -27.44 1.37
CA GLN A 24 -0.73 -26.57 0.51
C GLN A 24 -0.09 -25.18 0.52
N LEU A 25 0.80 -24.97 -0.44
CA LEU A 25 1.19 -23.62 -0.84
C LEU A 25 -0.05 -22.99 -1.46
N HIS A 26 -0.77 -22.20 -0.66
CA HIS A 26 -1.73 -21.26 -1.19
C HIS A 26 -0.92 -20.31 -2.09
N THR A 27 -1.11 -20.45 -3.38
CA THR A 27 -0.42 -19.63 -4.37
C THR A 27 -0.87 -18.19 -4.18
N SER A 28 0.04 -17.24 -4.37
CA SER A 28 -0.21 -15.79 -4.30
C SER A 28 -1.42 -15.34 -5.14
N HIS A 29 -1.92 -16.17 -6.02
CA HIS A 29 -3.08 -15.94 -6.88
C HIS A 29 -4.42 -15.98 -6.13
N ASP A 30 -4.56 -16.86 -5.12
CA ASP A 30 -5.81 -17.00 -4.35
C ASP A 30 -6.02 -15.84 -3.37
N ILE A 31 -4.91 -15.26 -2.88
CA ILE A 31 -4.94 -14.05 -2.04
C ILE A 31 -5.44 -12.85 -2.86
N PHE A 32 -5.12 -12.80 -4.16
CA PHE A 32 -5.49 -11.70 -5.06
C PHE A 32 -6.97 -11.66 -5.43
N GLN A 33 -7.63 -12.79 -5.56
CA GLN A 33 -9.05 -12.82 -5.95
C GLN A 33 -9.97 -12.22 -4.88
N GLN A 34 -9.59 -12.23 -3.62
CA GLN A 34 -10.34 -11.59 -2.54
C GLN A 34 -10.29 -10.05 -2.55
N TYR A 35 -9.24 -9.46 -3.18
CA TYR A 35 -9.08 -7.99 -3.25
C TYR A 35 -9.73 -7.33 -4.46
N VAL A 36 -10.28 -8.10 -5.40
CA VAL A 36 -10.72 -7.58 -6.70
C VAL A 36 -12.21 -7.81 -6.90
N SER A 37 -13.02 -7.00 -6.24
CA SER A 37 -14.40 -6.71 -6.69
C SER A 37 -14.51 -5.33 -7.33
N VAL A 38 -13.42 -4.79 -7.87
CA VAL A 38 -13.44 -3.57 -8.68
C VAL A 38 -13.43 -3.99 -10.14
N THR A 39 -14.56 -3.80 -10.82
CA THR A 39 -14.70 -4.04 -12.26
C THR A 39 -13.80 -3.07 -13.03
N PHE A 40 -12.79 -3.63 -13.68
CA PHE A 40 -11.85 -2.87 -14.50
C PHE A 40 -12.27 -2.89 -15.94
N THR A 41 -12.36 -1.71 -16.55
CA THR A 41 -12.48 -1.55 -17.99
C THR A 41 -11.15 -1.86 -18.66
N THR A 42 -11.21 -2.69 -19.68
CA THR A 42 -10.08 -3.13 -20.53
C THR A 42 -9.31 -1.95 -21.16
N PRO A 43 -7.98 -2.03 -21.31
CA PRO A 43 -7.20 -1.04 -22.04
C PRO A 43 -7.58 -1.06 -23.53
N GLY A 44 -8.12 0.02 -24.04
CA GLY A 44 -8.41 0.11 -25.49
C GLY A 44 -9.43 1.14 -25.91
N SER A 45 -9.98 1.97 -24.99
CA SER A 45 -10.90 3.07 -25.36
C SER A 45 -10.20 4.44 -25.25
N PRO A 46 -10.38 5.34 -26.23
CA PRO A 46 -9.84 6.69 -26.14
C PRO A 46 -10.53 7.40 -24.96
N MET A 47 -9.74 7.81 -23.93
CA MET A 47 -10.16 8.48 -22.70
C MET A 47 -10.56 7.58 -21.53
N ALA A 48 -9.76 6.55 -21.26
CA ALA A 48 -9.92 5.82 -19.99
C ALA A 48 -9.77 6.80 -18.80
N THR A 49 -10.73 6.77 -17.86
CA THR A 49 -10.68 7.59 -16.63
C THR A 49 -9.40 7.28 -15.87
N PRO A 50 -8.54 8.28 -15.59
CA PRO A 50 -7.32 8.02 -14.85
C PRO A 50 -7.63 7.67 -13.40
N VAL A 51 -6.87 6.71 -12.85
CA VAL A 51 -7.05 6.19 -11.50
C VAL A 51 -5.87 6.60 -10.62
N CYS A 52 -6.17 7.14 -9.44
CA CYS A 52 -5.18 7.34 -8.38
C CYS A 52 -5.47 6.39 -7.23
N THR A 53 -4.54 5.45 -6.94
CA THR A 53 -4.66 4.54 -5.80
C THR A 53 -3.85 5.06 -4.63
N VAL A 54 -4.53 5.40 -3.53
CA VAL A 54 -3.89 5.83 -2.27
C VAL A 54 -3.79 4.62 -1.34
N ILE A 55 -2.58 4.16 -1.06
CA ILE A 55 -2.34 3.07 -0.11
C ILE A 55 -1.99 3.69 1.23
N ALA A 56 -2.85 3.52 2.22
CA ALA A 56 -2.76 4.24 3.48
C ALA A 56 -2.86 3.33 4.69
N GLY A 57 -2.50 3.86 5.87
CA GLY A 57 -2.57 3.16 7.15
C GLY A 57 -1.43 3.54 8.09
N PRO A 58 -1.48 3.15 9.36
CA PRO A 58 -0.48 3.50 10.36
C PRO A 58 0.90 2.90 10.03
N ASN A 59 1.91 3.34 10.78
CA ASN A 59 3.23 2.73 10.72
C ASN A 59 3.12 1.24 11.14
N GLY A 60 3.86 0.36 10.50
CA GLY A 60 3.77 -1.09 10.75
C GLY A 60 2.62 -1.82 10.02
N ALA A 61 1.68 -1.12 9.39
CA ALA A 61 0.52 -1.73 8.73
C ALA A 61 0.84 -2.54 7.45
N GLY A 62 2.10 -2.63 7.03
CA GLY A 62 2.50 -3.42 5.85
C GLY A 62 2.18 -2.78 4.50
N LYS A 63 1.95 -1.46 4.44
CA LYS A 63 1.58 -0.72 3.24
C LYS A 63 2.49 -0.96 2.03
N THR A 64 3.80 -0.84 2.23
CA THR A 64 4.78 -1.01 1.13
C THR A 64 4.77 -2.44 0.59
N THR A 65 4.70 -3.45 1.46
CA THR A 65 4.59 -4.86 1.05
C THR A 65 3.30 -5.09 0.27
N PHE A 66 2.18 -4.57 0.78
CA PHE A 66 0.90 -4.62 0.10
C PHE A 66 0.96 -3.94 -1.27
N ALA A 67 1.51 -2.72 -1.33
CA ALA A 67 1.63 -1.96 -2.58
C ALA A 67 2.39 -2.74 -3.66
N LEU A 68 3.56 -3.27 -3.31
CA LEU A 68 4.40 -4.00 -4.26
C LEU A 68 3.73 -5.28 -4.76
N THR A 69 2.96 -5.96 -3.91
CA THR A 69 2.23 -7.17 -4.30
C THR A 69 0.98 -6.83 -5.10
N TYR A 70 0.16 -5.90 -4.61
CA TYR A 70 -1.12 -5.51 -5.21
C TYR A 70 -0.94 -4.87 -6.60
N LEU A 71 -0.05 -3.89 -6.73
CA LEU A 71 0.13 -3.16 -7.99
C LEU A 71 0.70 -4.03 -9.11
N VAL A 72 1.57 -4.99 -8.77
CA VAL A 72 2.12 -5.95 -9.75
C VAL A 72 1.05 -6.94 -10.21
N GLY A 73 0.19 -7.41 -9.28
CA GLY A 73 -0.83 -8.42 -9.58
C GLY A 73 -2.02 -7.88 -10.37
N VAL A 74 -2.45 -6.66 -10.07
CA VAL A 74 -3.65 -6.05 -10.68
C VAL A 74 -3.34 -5.35 -12.01
N GLY A 75 -2.06 -5.14 -12.34
CA GLY A 75 -1.61 -4.62 -13.66
C GLY A 75 -2.05 -3.21 -14.00
N GLN A 76 -2.60 -2.45 -13.04
CA GLN A 76 -3.23 -1.15 -13.31
C GLN A 76 -2.28 0.00 -13.50
N SER A 77 -1.18 0.02 -12.77
CA SER A 77 -0.14 1.03 -12.96
C SER A 77 1.16 0.58 -12.29
N ARG A 78 2.27 0.76 -13.00
CA ARG A 78 3.61 0.62 -12.43
C ARG A 78 4.12 1.93 -11.84
N ASN A 79 3.33 3.01 -11.93
CA ASN A 79 3.66 4.32 -11.40
C ASN A 79 3.34 4.34 -9.90
N PHE A 80 4.30 3.98 -9.06
CA PHE A 80 4.17 3.98 -7.60
C PHE A 80 5.15 4.96 -6.98
N VAL A 81 4.64 5.85 -6.12
CA VAL A 81 5.43 6.88 -5.44
C VAL A 81 5.37 6.65 -3.93
N ASN A 82 6.55 6.49 -3.32
CA ASN A 82 6.69 6.31 -1.88
C ASN A 82 7.87 7.16 -1.40
N ALA A 83 7.59 8.09 -0.47
CA ALA A 83 8.61 9.02 0.04
C ALA A 83 9.73 8.30 0.81
N ASP A 84 9.41 7.24 1.57
CA ASP A 84 10.38 6.49 2.35
C ASP A 84 11.34 5.71 1.41
N LEU A 85 10.83 5.14 0.31
CA LEU A 85 11.66 4.50 -0.71
C LEU A 85 12.55 5.50 -1.46
N ILE A 86 12.03 6.70 -1.73
CA ILE A 86 12.83 7.78 -2.32
C ILE A 86 13.96 8.18 -1.37
N ALA A 87 13.68 8.39 -0.09
CA ALA A 87 14.67 8.72 0.93
C ALA A 87 15.76 7.64 1.04
N ALA A 88 15.36 6.36 1.09
CA ALA A 88 16.29 5.23 1.09
C ALA A 88 17.12 5.13 -0.18
N GLY A 89 16.58 5.52 -1.34
CA GLY A 89 17.31 5.59 -2.60
C GLY A 89 18.35 6.71 -2.64
N LEU A 90 18.06 7.85 -2.00
CA LEU A 90 18.97 9.00 -1.89
C LEU A 90 20.10 8.74 -0.88
N SER A 91 19.78 8.17 0.27
CA SER A 91 20.72 7.84 1.34
C SER A 91 20.37 6.51 1.98
N PRO A 92 20.89 5.37 1.47
CA PRO A 92 20.53 4.04 2.00
C PRO A 92 20.93 3.82 3.46
N LEU A 93 21.97 4.50 3.95
CA LEU A 93 22.48 4.35 5.31
C LEU A 93 21.88 5.35 6.31
N ASP A 94 21.31 6.46 5.83
CA ASP A 94 20.70 7.51 6.63
C ASP A 94 19.52 8.16 5.86
N PRO A 95 18.39 7.43 5.67
CA PRO A 95 17.24 7.94 4.92
C PRO A 95 16.60 9.17 5.55
N ASP A 96 16.66 9.31 6.88
CA ASP A 96 16.04 10.44 7.59
C ASP A 96 16.62 11.79 7.23
N ARG A 97 17.91 11.82 6.96
CA ARG A 97 18.61 12.99 6.48
C ARG A 97 17.99 13.55 5.19
N GLU A 98 17.49 12.66 4.35
CA GLU A 98 16.95 13.02 3.03
C GLU A 98 15.42 13.14 3.01
N ALA A 99 14.74 13.05 4.17
CA ALA A 99 13.28 13.05 4.26
C ALA A 99 12.63 14.30 3.62
N VAL A 100 13.24 15.48 3.75
CA VAL A 100 12.73 16.73 3.16
C VAL A 100 12.84 16.70 1.63
N GLU A 101 14.00 16.28 1.11
CA GLU A 101 14.21 16.21 -0.34
C GLU A 101 13.36 15.09 -0.96
N ALA A 102 13.26 13.94 -0.31
CA ALA A 102 12.37 12.87 -0.70
C ALA A 102 10.90 13.33 -0.77
N GLY A 103 10.46 14.14 0.19
CA GLY A 103 9.12 14.73 0.16
C GLY A 103 8.90 15.69 -1.01
N ARG A 104 9.92 16.48 -1.39
CA ARG A 104 9.87 17.35 -2.58
C ARG A 104 9.80 16.55 -3.88
N LEU A 105 10.61 15.51 -4.00
CA LEU A 105 10.63 14.61 -5.14
C LEU A 105 9.29 13.88 -5.27
N PHE A 106 8.78 13.35 -4.17
CA PHE A 106 7.45 12.74 -4.11
C PHE A 106 6.37 13.66 -4.68
N LEU A 107 6.28 14.90 -4.18
CA LEU A 107 5.27 15.85 -4.65
C LEU A 107 5.46 16.23 -6.12
N ARG A 108 6.71 16.30 -6.60
CA ARG A 108 7.00 16.56 -8.01
C ARG A 108 6.49 15.45 -8.91
N GLU A 109 6.74 14.19 -8.55
CA GLU A 109 6.29 13.03 -9.32
C GLU A 109 4.78 12.90 -9.32
N VAL A 110 4.12 13.07 -8.17
CA VAL A 110 2.66 13.07 -8.06
C VAL A 110 2.06 14.15 -8.98
N ARG A 111 2.60 15.38 -8.96
CA ARG A 111 2.13 16.46 -9.84
C ARG A 111 2.35 16.15 -11.32
N ARG A 112 3.44 15.50 -11.66
CA ARG A 112 3.72 15.07 -13.04
C ARG A 112 2.68 14.08 -13.54
N PHE A 113 2.35 13.06 -12.75
CA PHE A 113 1.30 12.09 -13.11
C PHE A 113 -0.07 12.76 -13.26
N ILE A 114 -0.42 13.65 -12.34
CA ILE A 114 -1.68 14.40 -12.43
C ILE A 114 -1.74 15.26 -13.70
N ALA A 115 -0.67 15.99 -14.04
CA ALA A 115 -0.62 16.85 -15.22
C ALA A 115 -0.73 16.03 -16.52
N ASN A 116 -0.11 14.86 -16.58
CA ASN A 116 -0.16 13.96 -17.74
C ASN A 116 -1.45 13.13 -17.81
N ARG A 117 -2.27 13.09 -16.76
CA ARG A 117 -3.39 12.17 -16.57
C ARG A 117 -2.98 10.70 -16.59
N ASP A 118 -1.76 10.41 -16.14
CA ASP A 118 -1.25 9.04 -15.99
C ASP A 118 -1.78 8.42 -14.70
N SER A 119 -2.38 7.24 -14.77
CA SER A 119 -2.77 6.50 -13.55
C SER A 119 -1.54 6.20 -12.69
N PHE A 120 -1.67 6.37 -11.38
CA PHE A 120 -0.57 6.17 -10.43
C PHE A 120 -1.09 5.74 -9.05
N ALA A 121 -0.16 5.26 -8.23
CA ALA A 121 -0.40 4.98 -6.83
C ALA A 121 0.61 5.72 -5.95
N PHE A 122 0.22 6.04 -4.72
CA PHE A 122 1.14 6.54 -3.72
C PHE A 122 0.83 6.03 -2.32
N GLU A 123 1.87 5.99 -1.48
CA GLU A 123 1.77 5.56 -0.10
C GLU A 123 1.76 6.73 0.87
N THR A 124 0.95 6.62 1.94
CA THR A 124 0.90 7.61 3.02
C THR A 124 0.46 7.00 4.35
N THR A 125 0.87 7.60 5.47
CA THR A 125 0.31 7.27 6.79
C THR A 125 -1.08 7.87 7.02
N LEU A 126 -1.55 8.76 6.17
CA LEU A 126 -2.80 9.52 6.32
C LEU A 126 -2.88 10.36 7.62
N SER A 127 -1.78 10.51 8.35
CA SER A 127 -1.73 11.26 9.61
C SER A 127 -1.87 12.79 9.43
N GLY A 128 -1.76 13.27 8.18
CA GLY A 128 -1.94 14.67 7.79
C GLY A 128 -3.14 14.86 6.86
N ARG A 129 -3.53 16.13 6.65
CA ARG A 129 -4.61 16.53 5.74
C ARG A 129 -4.09 17.15 4.43
N SER A 130 -2.78 17.10 4.21
CA SER A 130 -2.12 17.75 3.07
C SER A 130 -2.61 17.28 1.71
N TYR A 131 -3.07 16.02 1.60
CA TYR A 131 -3.55 15.44 0.35
C TYR A 131 -5.03 15.67 0.07
N LEU A 132 -5.84 16.13 1.05
CA LEU A 132 -7.29 16.28 0.86
C LEU A 132 -7.66 17.23 -0.29
N ARG A 133 -6.97 18.37 -0.37
CA ARG A 133 -7.21 19.30 -1.45
C ARG A 133 -6.90 18.69 -2.81
N MET A 134 -5.73 18.07 -2.93
CA MET A 134 -5.29 17.41 -4.16
C MET A 134 -6.29 16.32 -4.60
N ILE A 135 -6.76 15.49 -3.65
CA ILE A 135 -7.74 14.44 -3.93
C ILE A 135 -9.08 15.05 -4.40
N ARG A 136 -9.58 16.10 -3.75
CA ARG A 136 -10.80 16.78 -4.18
C ARG A 136 -10.64 17.37 -5.59
N ASP A 137 -9.51 17.99 -5.86
CA ASP A 137 -9.21 18.58 -7.18
C ASP A 137 -9.17 17.48 -8.26
N MET A 138 -8.56 16.34 -7.98
CA MET A 138 -8.55 15.17 -8.89
C MET A 138 -9.96 14.63 -9.12
N VAL A 139 -10.74 14.37 -8.08
CA VAL A 139 -12.12 13.87 -8.22
C VAL A 139 -12.97 14.85 -9.03
N SER A 140 -12.85 16.17 -8.77
CA SER A 140 -13.55 17.22 -9.52
C SER A 140 -13.11 17.28 -10.98
N ALA A 141 -11.86 16.89 -11.29
CA ALA A 141 -11.32 16.81 -12.64
C ALA A 141 -11.60 15.44 -13.34
N GLY A 142 -12.51 14.64 -12.79
CA GLY A 142 -12.92 13.35 -13.37
C GLY A 142 -11.93 12.22 -13.21
N TRP A 143 -11.16 12.22 -12.13
CA TRP A 143 -10.35 11.07 -11.72
C TRP A 143 -11.17 10.11 -10.85
N GLU A 144 -10.87 8.83 -10.93
CA GLU A 144 -11.22 7.88 -9.88
C GLU A 144 -10.10 7.87 -8.85
N VAL A 145 -10.45 8.11 -7.57
CA VAL A 145 -9.50 8.04 -6.46
C VAL A 145 -9.93 6.91 -5.54
N HIS A 146 -9.10 5.86 -5.49
CA HIS A 146 -9.32 4.67 -4.67
C HIS A 146 -8.41 4.74 -3.45
N LEU A 147 -8.99 4.77 -2.26
CA LEU A 147 -8.27 4.71 -1.00
C LEU A 147 -8.33 3.28 -0.44
N ILE A 148 -7.18 2.63 -0.34
CA ILE A 148 -7.01 1.35 0.34
C ILE A 148 -6.34 1.64 1.68
N TYR A 149 -7.08 1.40 2.77
CA TYR A 149 -6.57 1.65 4.11
C TYR A 149 -6.31 0.33 4.82
N LEU A 150 -5.06 0.13 5.24
CA LEU A 150 -4.62 -1.02 6.02
C LEU A 150 -4.62 -0.64 7.49
N TRP A 151 -5.58 -1.16 8.25
CA TRP A 151 -5.68 -0.93 9.68
C TRP A 151 -4.97 -2.03 10.48
N LEU A 152 -4.52 -1.68 11.68
CA LEU A 152 -4.04 -2.59 12.73
C LEU A 152 -4.78 -2.29 14.02
N PRO A 153 -5.11 -3.31 14.83
CA PRO A 153 -5.80 -3.12 16.12
C PRO A 153 -4.83 -2.52 17.16
N GLY A 154 -4.89 -1.20 17.28
CA GLY A 154 -4.18 -0.45 18.31
C GLY A 154 -2.71 -0.13 18.04
N VAL A 155 -2.20 0.80 18.86
CA VAL A 155 -0.82 1.31 18.78
C VAL A 155 0.22 0.25 19.13
N ALA A 156 -0.09 -0.66 20.08
CA ALA A 156 0.83 -1.72 20.50
C ALA A 156 1.25 -2.59 19.31
N THR A 157 0.29 -3.08 18.53
CA THR A 157 0.56 -3.90 17.34
C THR A 157 1.40 -3.14 16.30
N CYS A 158 1.16 -1.84 16.15
CA CYS A 158 1.98 -0.99 15.28
C CYS A 158 3.43 -0.92 15.75
N CYS A 159 3.66 -0.73 17.05
CA CYS A 159 5.00 -0.67 17.65
C CYS A 159 5.73 -2.01 17.52
N GLU A 160 5.06 -3.13 17.81
CA GLU A 160 5.62 -4.48 17.67
C GLU A 160 6.11 -4.74 16.24
N ARG A 161 5.29 -4.45 15.22
CA ARG A 161 5.67 -4.64 13.82
C ARG A 161 6.78 -3.71 13.35
N VAL A 162 6.83 -2.48 13.88
CA VAL A 162 7.96 -1.58 13.61
C VAL A 162 9.23 -2.13 14.24
N ALA A 163 9.18 -2.61 15.49
CA ALA A 163 10.34 -3.22 16.17
C ALA A 163 10.85 -4.47 15.41
N GLU A 164 9.96 -5.35 14.95
CA GLU A 164 10.33 -6.50 14.11
C GLU A 164 11.01 -6.07 12.80
N ARG A 165 10.53 -5.00 12.17
CA ARG A 165 11.13 -4.45 10.97
C ARG A 165 12.54 -3.91 11.24
N VAL A 166 12.73 -3.20 12.35
CA VAL A 166 14.04 -2.67 12.79
C VAL A 166 15.01 -3.82 13.05
N ALA A 167 14.57 -4.90 13.72
CA ALA A 167 15.40 -6.08 13.95
C ALA A 167 15.90 -6.75 12.65
N ARG A 168 15.22 -6.49 11.53
CA ARG A 168 15.60 -6.96 10.17
C ARG A 168 16.37 -5.88 9.36
N GLY A 169 16.86 -4.82 10.01
CA GLY A 169 17.61 -3.74 9.36
C GLY A 169 16.74 -2.64 8.73
N GLY A 170 15.45 -2.59 9.03
CA GLY A 170 14.56 -1.53 8.54
C GLY A 170 14.64 -0.26 9.41
N HIS A 171 14.09 0.82 8.87
CA HIS A 171 14.08 2.14 9.49
C HIS A 171 13.23 2.15 10.79
N ASP A 172 13.75 2.76 11.85
CA ASP A 172 13.09 2.94 13.14
C ASP A 172 12.16 4.17 13.14
N ILE A 173 11.10 4.09 13.94
CA ILE A 173 10.19 5.20 14.18
C ILE A 173 9.89 5.26 15.69
N PRO A 174 10.14 6.39 16.38
CA PRO A 174 9.87 6.50 17.80
C PRO A 174 8.42 6.18 18.15
N ALA A 175 8.19 5.41 19.22
CA ALA A 175 6.86 4.96 19.67
C ALA A 175 5.86 6.12 19.83
N ALA A 176 6.27 7.24 20.42
CA ALA A 176 5.43 8.43 20.55
C ALA A 176 4.99 9.03 19.20
N THR A 177 5.81 8.85 18.15
CA THR A 177 5.45 9.26 16.79
C THR A 177 4.45 8.29 16.17
N ILE A 178 4.62 6.97 16.39
CA ILE A 178 3.68 5.93 15.94
C ILE A 178 2.32 6.20 16.54
N GLU A 179 2.24 6.36 17.85
CA GLU A 179 1.00 6.64 18.60
C GLU A 179 0.30 7.88 18.07
N ARG A 180 0.99 9.01 18.03
CA ARG A 180 0.43 10.27 17.53
C ARG A 180 -0.10 10.15 16.11
N ARG A 181 0.63 9.42 15.22
CA ARG A 181 0.22 9.21 13.82
C ARG A 181 -0.94 8.24 13.72
N TYR A 182 -1.01 7.22 14.57
CA TYR A 182 -2.07 6.22 14.57
C TYR A 182 -3.45 6.87 14.73
N PHE A 183 -3.69 7.55 15.83
CA PHE A 183 -5.00 8.18 16.10
C PHE A 183 -5.37 9.24 15.06
N ARG A 184 -4.40 10.01 14.59
CA ARG A 184 -4.63 10.97 13.49
C ARG A 184 -5.00 10.28 12.20
N SER A 185 -4.34 9.18 11.87
CA SER A 185 -4.59 8.39 10.66
C SER A 185 -6.02 7.85 10.63
N VAL A 186 -6.44 7.16 11.69
CA VAL A 186 -7.79 6.60 11.81
C VAL A 186 -8.85 7.71 11.79
N ARG A 187 -8.63 8.78 12.55
CA ARG A 187 -9.55 9.94 12.56
C ARG A 187 -9.69 10.57 11.18
N ASN A 188 -8.58 10.78 10.48
CA ASN A 188 -8.60 11.36 9.14
C ASN A 188 -9.28 10.43 8.14
N LEU A 189 -9.04 9.11 8.21
CA LEU A 189 -9.76 8.12 7.41
C LEU A 189 -11.27 8.34 7.53
N LEU A 190 -11.80 8.21 8.74
CA LEU A 190 -13.24 8.15 8.97
C LEU A 190 -13.96 9.48 8.75
N LYS A 191 -13.30 10.61 9.10
CA LYS A 191 -13.95 11.93 9.09
C LYS A 191 -13.71 12.74 7.82
N GLU A 192 -12.64 12.45 7.08
CA GLU A 192 -12.21 13.31 5.98
C GLU A 192 -12.04 12.53 4.68
N TYR A 193 -11.12 11.56 4.64
CA TYR A 193 -10.69 10.94 3.40
C TYR A 193 -11.71 9.98 2.81
N ALA A 194 -12.39 9.18 3.65
CA ALA A 194 -13.29 8.14 3.16
C ALA A 194 -14.45 8.71 2.30
N SER A 195 -14.98 9.88 2.67
CA SER A 195 -16.03 10.54 1.89
C SER A 195 -15.51 11.43 0.76
N THR A 196 -14.20 11.71 0.73
CA THR A 196 -13.56 12.54 -0.30
C THR A 196 -13.11 11.71 -1.50
N CYS A 197 -12.71 10.45 -1.28
CA CYS A 197 -12.32 9.51 -2.32
C CYS A 197 -13.55 8.95 -3.06
N THR A 198 -13.37 8.50 -4.30
CA THR A 198 -14.42 7.83 -5.08
C THR A 198 -14.83 6.52 -4.43
N VAL A 199 -13.83 5.71 -4.06
CA VAL A 199 -13.99 4.47 -3.33
C VAL A 199 -12.99 4.42 -2.18
N THR A 200 -13.41 3.96 -1.01
CA THR A 200 -12.53 3.68 0.12
C THR A 200 -12.80 2.27 0.63
N THR A 201 -11.77 1.45 0.70
CA THR A 201 -11.85 0.13 1.34
C THR A 201 -10.87 0.08 2.51
N CYS A 202 -11.37 -0.33 3.67
CA CYS A 202 -10.58 -0.50 4.89
C CYS A 202 -10.43 -1.99 5.19
N TYR A 203 -9.18 -2.42 5.38
CA TYR A 203 -8.85 -3.80 5.74
C TYR A 203 -8.19 -3.87 7.11
N ASP A 204 -8.54 -4.87 7.89
CA ASP A 204 -7.69 -5.34 8.99
C ASP A 204 -6.53 -6.14 8.40
N ASN A 205 -5.31 -5.64 8.57
CA ASN A 205 -4.08 -6.28 8.11
C ASN A 205 -3.26 -6.86 9.28
N SER A 206 -3.91 -7.23 10.38
CA SER A 206 -3.24 -7.83 11.54
C SER A 206 -2.89 -9.30 11.34
N GLY A 207 -3.66 -10.02 10.53
CA GLY A 207 -3.45 -11.43 10.21
C GLY A 207 -2.49 -11.69 9.06
N THR A 208 -2.43 -12.95 8.63
CA THR A 208 -1.68 -13.38 7.44
C THR A 208 -2.39 -13.00 6.15
N VAL A 209 -3.71 -12.88 6.20
CA VAL A 209 -4.57 -12.42 5.11
C VAL A 209 -5.34 -11.21 5.62
N ALA A 210 -5.34 -10.14 4.83
CA ALA A 210 -6.11 -8.95 5.17
C ALA A 210 -7.61 -9.24 5.02
N SER A 211 -8.42 -8.80 5.98
CA SER A 211 -9.88 -8.95 5.95
C SER A 211 -10.56 -7.60 5.82
N GLU A 212 -11.58 -7.52 4.96
CA GLU A 212 -12.32 -6.27 4.74
C GLU A 212 -13.15 -5.91 5.97
N ILE A 213 -13.00 -4.65 6.42
CA ILE A 213 -13.81 -4.09 7.51
C ILE A 213 -15.01 -3.34 6.92
N PHE A 214 -14.77 -2.46 5.96
CA PHE A 214 -15.83 -1.74 5.26
C PHE A 214 -15.37 -1.28 3.87
N THR A 215 -16.34 -1.09 2.98
CA THR A 215 -16.18 -0.33 1.73
C THR A 215 -17.14 0.85 1.72
N GLN A 216 -16.66 2.00 1.22
CA GLN A 216 -17.43 3.23 1.12
C GLN A 216 -17.35 3.81 -0.29
N HIS A 217 -18.51 4.17 -0.85
CA HIS A 217 -18.67 4.90 -2.10
C HIS A 217 -19.31 6.27 -1.82
N GLY A 218 -18.53 7.33 -1.89
CA GLY A 218 -18.98 8.67 -1.52
C GLY A 218 -19.50 8.71 -0.07
N LYS A 219 -20.82 8.86 0.13
CA LYS A 219 -21.45 8.88 1.46
C LYS A 219 -22.01 7.52 1.92
N SER A 220 -22.10 6.55 1.02
CA SER A 220 -22.65 5.21 1.33
C SER A 220 -21.54 4.28 1.81
N ARG A 221 -21.67 3.75 3.02
CA ARG A 221 -20.73 2.80 3.62
C ARG A 221 -21.41 1.47 3.85
N ILE A 222 -20.74 0.39 3.43
CA ILE A 222 -21.13 -0.99 3.67
C ILE A 222 -20.10 -1.58 4.63
N ILE A 223 -20.56 -2.02 5.80
CA ILE A 223 -19.72 -2.64 6.83
C ILE A 223 -19.75 -4.14 6.63
N GLN A 224 -18.59 -4.78 6.53
CA GLN A 224 -18.44 -6.22 6.37
C GLN A 224 -18.10 -6.90 7.70
N ASP A 225 -17.45 -6.21 8.62
CA ASP A 225 -17.09 -6.69 9.95
C ASP A 225 -17.43 -5.62 11.00
N ASP A 226 -18.61 -5.78 11.62
CA ASP A 226 -19.12 -4.83 12.63
C ASP A 226 -18.22 -4.76 13.86
N ALA A 227 -17.67 -5.88 14.32
CA ALA A 227 -16.84 -5.92 15.52
C ALA A 227 -15.54 -5.11 15.32
N ARG A 228 -14.84 -5.33 14.19
CA ARG A 228 -13.64 -4.57 13.84
C ARG A 228 -13.95 -3.10 13.55
N TYR A 229 -15.09 -2.83 12.93
CA TYR A 229 -15.52 -1.46 12.68
C TYR A 229 -15.75 -0.68 13.98
N GLN A 230 -16.34 -1.29 15.01
CA GLN A 230 -16.53 -0.67 16.32
C GLN A 230 -15.16 -0.33 16.98
N LEU A 231 -14.21 -1.27 16.97
CA LEU A 231 -12.85 -1.01 17.47
C LEU A 231 -12.19 0.17 16.74
N LEU A 232 -12.33 0.24 15.42
CA LEU A 232 -11.79 1.34 14.62
C LEU A 232 -12.46 2.69 14.93
N VAL A 233 -13.74 2.69 15.32
CA VAL A 233 -14.46 3.89 15.76
C VAL A 233 -14.04 4.30 17.18
N GLU A 234 -13.82 3.34 18.07
CA GLU A 234 -13.33 3.60 19.44
C GLU A 234 -11.95 4.27 19.44
N ASP A 235 -11.07 3.91 18.52
CA ASP A 235 -9.75 4.53 18.34
C ASP A 235 -9.79 6.06 18.11
N ILE A 236 -10.91 6.62 17.68
CA ILE A 236 -11.04 8.08 17.48
C ILE A 236 -11.77 8.80 18.60
N SER A 237 -12.34 8.05 19.53
CA SER A 237 -13.09 8.56 20.68
C SER A 237 -12.22 8.72 21.92
N SER A 238 -11.03 8.12 21.90
CA SER A 238 -9.97 8.23 22.91
C SER A 238 -9.08 9.42 22.61
#